data_221d7cffdf1792ae4ab6dd95f9409219
#
_entry.id   221d7cffdf1792ae4ab6dd95f9409219
#
_cell.length_a   1.000
_cell.length_b   1.000
_cell.length_c   1.000
_cell.angle_alpha   90.00
_cell.angle_beta   90.00
_cell.angle_gamma   90.00
#
_symmetry.space_group_name_H-M   'P 1'
#
loop_
_entity.id
_entity.type
_entity.pdbx_description
1 polymer ?
#
loop_
_entity_poly.entity_id
_entity_poly.type
_entity_poly.pdbx_seq_one_letter_code
_entity_poly.pdbx_strand_id
1 'polypeptide(L)'
;MQYFTFLGVGTLPEGYEEALYSFEDNKEEIHASKYVQSAIIEKFQSDISEVFVFCTEKSYSLGARNIKNEIKTKFNIDIKFITINEFVKIEEILQKMNEVLKEDFIIDVTHSFRNIPISVTMISNYLEVSTKKQLKHLFYGNYNRETNEGLIIDLINQYNNSKIASALMTFD
;
A
#
# COMPACT_ATOMS: atom_id res chain seq x y z
N MET A 1 -5.40 4.05 -12.17
CA MET A 1 -5.63 4.11 -10.70
C MET A 1 -4.42 4.69 -9.99
N GLN A 2 -4.62 5.39 -8.87
CA GLN A 2 -3.53 5.84 -8.01
C GLN A 2 -3.21 4.77 -6.96
N TYR A 3 -1.92 4.51 -6.73
CA TYR A 3 -1.44 3.52 -5.77
C TYR A 3 -0.80 4.21 -4.56
N PHE A 4 -1.34 3.94 -3.36
CA PHE A 4 -0.87 4.45 -2.08
C PHE A 4 -0.24 3.33 -1.26
N THR A 5 0.96 3.54 -0.79
CA THR A 5 1.70 2.56 0.01
C THR A 5 2.55 3.25 1.08
N PHE A 6 3.20 2.45 1.93
CA PHE A 6 4.03 2.92 3.04
C PHE A 6 5.43 2.35 2.92
N LEU A 7 6.43 3.14 3.28
CA LEU A 7 7.82 2.71 3.35
C LEU A 7 8.25 2.62 4.83
N GLY A 8 8.50 1.40 5.29
CA GLY A 8 9.12 1.15 6.58
C GLY A 8 10.64 1.35 6.56
N VAL A 9 11.30 1.15 7.70
CA VAL A 9 12.75 1.29 7.82
C VAL A 9 13.53 0.02 7.45
N GLY A 10 12.84 -1.10 7.22
CA GLY A 10 13.49 -2.41 7.07
C GLY A 10 14.04 -2.95 8.40
N THR A 11 14.57 -4.15 8.38
CA THR A 11 15.12 -4.81 9.57
C THR A 11 16.63 -4.94 9.58
N LEU A 12 17.28 -4.70 8.44
CA LEU A 12 18.72 -4.79 8.26
C LEU A 12 19.33 -3.41 8.00
N PRO A 13 20.62 -3.20 8.31
CA PRO A 13 21.32 -1.97 7.96
C PRO A 13 21.27 -1.65 6.46
N GLU A 14 21.26 -2.69 5.61
CA GLU A 14 21.18 -2.58 4.15
C GLU A 14 19.75 -2.40 3.63
N GLY A 15 18.72 -2.39 4.51
CA GLY A 15 17.31 -2.27 4.15
C GLY A 15 16.61 -3.62 3.96
N TYR A 16 15.92 -3.78 2.83
CA TYR A 16 15.17 -5.00 2.51
C TYR A 16 16.00 -5.98 1.70
N GLU A 17 15.85 -7.28 1.99
CA GLU A 17 16.36 -8.38 1.15
C GLU A 17 15.40 -8.64 -0.01
N GLU A 18 15.94 -9.22 -1.10
CA GLU A 18 15.10 -9.69 -2.20
C GLU A 18 14.29 -10.90 -1.73
N ALA A 19 12.99 -10.88 -2.01
CA ALA A 19 12.05 -11.93 -1.66
C ALA A 19 11.24 -12.35 -2.89
N LEU A 20 10.65 -13.53 -2.82
CA LEU A 20 9.77 -14.08 -3.84
C LEU A 20 8.32 -13.81 -3.43
N TYR A 21 7.67 -12.85 -4.08
CA TYR A 21 6.28 -12.50 -3.82
C TYR A 21 5.33 -13.24 -4.76
N SER A 22 4.23 -13.75 -4.20
CA SER A 22 3.09 -14.25 -4.96
C SER A 22 1.81 -13.62 -4.46
N PHE A 23 0.75 -13.66 -5.27
CA PHE A 23 -0.58 -13.20 -4.87
C PHE A 23 -1.45 -14.39 -4.47
N GLU A 24 -2.36 -14.19 -3.51
CA GLU A 24 -3.25 -15.26 -3.02
C GLU A 24 -4.11 -15.85 -4.15
N ASP A 25 -4.52 -15.04 -5.10
CA ASP A 25 -5.32 -15.42 -6.26
C ASP A 25 -4.54 -16.16 -7.36
N ASN A 26 -3.20 -16.01 -7.40
CA ASN A 26 -2.31 -16.69 -8.35
C ASN A 26 -0.93 -16.95 -7.73
N LYS A 27 -0.81 -18.05 -7.00
CA LYS A 27 0.43 -18.43 -6.31
C LYS A 27 1.54 -18.95 -7.23
N GLU A 28 1.21 -19.25 -8.48
CA GLU A 28 2.20 -19.73 -9.47
C GLU A 28 2.97 -18.56 -10.11
N GLU A 29 2.41 -17.36 -10.08
CA GLU A 29 3.05 -16.16 -10.59
C GLU A 29 3.95 -15.55 -9.50
N ILE A 30 5.27 -15.63 -9.70
CA ILE A 30 6.28 -15.21 -8.74
C ILE A 30 6.96 -13.93 -9.20
N HIS A 31 7.01 -12.96 -8.30
CA HIS A 31 7.66 -11.65 -8.49
C HIS A 31 8.86 -11.52 -7.56
N ALA A 32 10.08 -11.54 -8.11
CA ALA A 32 11.30 -11.34 -7.33
C ALA A 32 11.58 -9.85 -7.14
N SER A 33 11.59 -9.40 -5.89
CA SER A 33 11.81 -7.99 -5.56
C SER A 33 12.27 -7.78 -4.12
N LYS A 34 12.97 -6.67 -3.86
CA LYS A 34 13.25 -6.20 -2.50
C LYS A 34 12.03 -5.55 -1.83
N TYR A 35 11.08 -5.10 -2.64
CA TYR A 35 9.93 -4.33 -2.18
C TYR A 35 8.62 -4.97 -2.63
N VAL A 36 7.71 -5.21 -1.70
CA VAL A 36 6.35 -5.67 -2.02
C VAL A 36 5.65 -4.72 -2.99
N GLN A 37 5.96 -3.44 -2.91
CA GLN A 37 5.45 -2.41 -3.82
C GLN A 37 5.79 -2.70 -5.27
N SER A 38 7.01 -3.19 -5.56
CA SER A 38 7.42 -3.55 -6.91
C SER A 38 6.61 -4.72 -7.45
N ALA A 39 6.32 -5.74 -6.62
CA ALA A 39 5.48 -6.87 -7.03
C ALA A 39 4.04 -6.43 -7.35
N ILE A 40 3.46 -5.53 -6.54
CA ILE A 40 2.13 -4.98 -6.79
C ILE A 40 2.12 -4.13 -8.08
N ILE A 41 3.13 -3.28 -8.28
CA ILE A 41 3.24 -2.48 -9.51
C ILE A 41 3.40 -3.37 -10.73
N GLU A 42 4.19 -4.44 -10.66
CA GLU A 42 4.38 -5.37 -11.78
C GLU A 42 3.05 -5.99 -12.23
N LYS A 43 2.24 -6.48 -11.27
CA LYS A 43 0.93 -7.07 -11.57
C LYS A 43 -0.08 -6.07 -12.13
N PHE A 44 -0.07 -4.83 -11.66
CA PHE A 44 -1.06 -3.81 -12.02
C PHE A 44 -0.50 -2.67 -12.87
N GLN A 45 0.63 -2.87 -13.55
CA GLN A 45 1.36 -1.81 -14.26
C GLN A 45 0.50 -1.05 -15.27
N SER A 46 -0.38 -1.75 -16.00
CA SER A 46 -1.26 -1.12 -16.99
C SER A 46 -2.33 -0.21 -16.38
N ASP A 47 -2.66 -0.41 -15.11
CA ASP A 47 -3.76 0.26 -14.42
C ASP A 47 -3.28 1.38 -13.48
N ILE A 48 -2.00 1.34 -13.07
CA ILE A 48 -1.42 2.32 -12.16
C ILE A 48 -0.93 3.56 -12.95
N SER A 49 -1.53 4.71 -12.65
CA SER A 49 -1.18 6.01 -13.23
C SER A 49 -0.14 6.77 -12.39
N GLU A 50 -0.24 6.69 -11.07
CA GLU A 50 0.63 7.39 -10.11
C GLU A 50 0.86 6.54 -8.87
N VAL A 51 2.07 6.65 -8.29
CA VAL A 51 2.45 5.94 -7.05
C VAL A 51 2.82 6.95 -5.97
N PHE A 52 2.15 6.85 -4.81
CA PHE A 52 2.40 7.66 -3.63
C PHE A 52 2.94 6.79 -2.49
N VAL A 53 4.07 7.16 -1.94
CA VAL A 53 4.74 6.43 -0.86
C VAL A 53 4.77 7.28 0.40
N PHE A 54 3.98 6.91 1.41
CA PHE A 54 4.06 7.51 2.73
C PHE A 54 5.32 7.04 3.45
N CYS A 55 6.08 7.96 4.00
CA CYS A 55 7.32 7.67 4.71
C CYS A 55 7.57 8.67 5.84
N THR A 56 8.26 8.22 6.89
CA THR A 56 8.85 9.13 7.88
C THR A 56 10.16 9.70 7.34
N GLU A 57 10.68 10.74 7.96
CA GLU A 57 12.02 11.26 7.63
C GLU A 57 13.09 10.16 7.73
N LYS A 58 12.98 9.27 8.72
CA LYS A 58 13.90 8.15 8.91
C LYS A 58 13.78 7.14 7.78
N SER A 59 12.58 6.66 7.44
CA SER A 59 12.41 5.69 6.35
C SER A 59 12.74 6.30 4.98
N TYR A 60 12.48 7.60 4.80
CA TYR A 60 12.89 8.34 3.61
C TYR A 60 14.42 8.35 3.45
N SER A 61 15.15 8.72 4.49
CA SER A 61 16.63 8.80 4.44
C SER A 61 17.29 7.44 4.19
N LEU A 62 16.69 6.34 4.70
CA LEU A 62 17.24 4.98 4.58
C LEU A 62 16.84 4.26 3.30
N GLY A 63 15.61 4.45 2.80
CA GLY A 63 15.05 3.59 1.76
C GLY A 63 14.54 4.29 0.50
N ALA A 64 14.22 5.59 0.55
CA ALA A 64 13.54 6.28 -0.55
C ALA A 64 14.30 6.21 -1.88
N ARG A 65 15.62 6.39 -1.87
CA ARG A 65 16.46 6.32 -3.07
C ARG A 65 16.42 4.93 -3.71
N ASN A 66 16.47 3.90 -2.88
CA ASN A 66 16.56 2.51 -3.36
C ASN A 66 15.24 2.06 -4.01
N ILE A 67 14.10 2.27 -3.33
CA ILE A 67 12.79 1.94 -3.90
C ILE A 67 12.47 2.78 -5.15
N LYS A 68 12.84 4.07 -5.14
CA LYS A 68 12.68 4.94 -6.32
C LYS A 68 13.46 4.42 -7.51
N ASN A 69 14.71 4.05 -7.30
CA ASN A 69 15.57 3.54 -8.37
C ASN A 69 15.04 2.20 -8.91
N GLU A 70 14.62 1.29 -8.04
CA GLU A 70 14.08 0.00 -8.45
C GLU A 70 12.82 0.17 -9.31
N ILE A 71 11.84 0.92 -8.83
CA ILE A 71 10.59 1.14 -9.54
C ILE A 71 10.83 1.89 -10.86
N LYS A 72 11.68 2.90 -10.85
CA LYS A 72 12.02 3.65 -12.08
C LYS A 72 12.72 2.78 -13.11
N THR A 73 13.66 1.93 -12.68
CA THR A 73 14.42 1.06 -13.57
C THR A 73 13.57 -0.06 -14.15
N LYS A 74 12.74 -0.72 -13.32
CA LYS A 74 11.93 -1.86 -13.74
C LYS A 74 10.70 -1.43 -14.57
N PHE A 75 10.01 -0.36 -14.17
CA PHE A 75 8.68 -0.02 -14.69
C PHE A 75 8.58 1.34 -15.36
N ASN A 76 9.65 2.15 -15.32
CA ASN A 76 9.66 3.55 -15.79
C ASN A 76 8.58 4.44 -15.12
N ILE A 77 8.18 4.13 -13.91
CA ILE A 77 7.22 4.90 -13.11
C ILE A 77 7.97 5.80 -12.14
N ASP A 78 7.55 7.05 -12.01
CA ASP A 78 8.04 7.98 -11.00
C ASP A 78 7.15 7.91 -9.76
N ILE A 79 7.78 7.74 -8.58
CA ILE A 79 7.08 7.72 -7.31
C ILE A 79 7.15 9.06 -6.61
N LYS A 80 6.06 9.42 -5.92
CA LYS A 80 5.91 10.64 -5.13
C LYS A 80 5.93 10.28 -3.65
N PHE A 81 6.85 10.86 -2.90
CA PHE A 81 6.93 10.65 -1.44
C PHE A 81 6.09 11.66 -0.71
N ILE A 82 5.36 11.17 0.31
CA ILE A 82 4.58 11.98 1.24
C ILE A 82 5.15 11.76 2.64
N THR A 83 5.81 12.76 3.20
CA THR A 83 6.38 12.68 4.55
C THR A 83 5.29 12.77 5.60
N ILE A 84 5.34 11.86 6.58
CA ILE A 84 4.46 11.79 7.73
C ILE A 84 5.27 11.67 9.02
N ASN A 85 4.68 12.03 10.15
CA ASN A 85 5.30 11.87 11.45
C ASN A 85 5.35 10.40 11.89
N GLU A 86 6.32 10.03 12.74
CA GLU A 86 6.41 8.68 13.34
C GLU A 86 5.15 8.32 14.17
N PHE A 87 4.54 9.31 14.81
CA PHE A 87 3.29 9.18 15.56
C PHE A 87 2.11 9.76 14.77
N VAL A 88 2.05 9.41 13.48
CA VAL A 88 1.04 9.95 12.57
C VAL A 88 -0.37 9.67 13.07
N LYS A 89 -1.20 10.71 13.06
CA LYS A 89 -2.64 10.56 13.28
C LYS A 89 -3.33 10.17 11.98
N ILE A 90 -4.42 9.46 12.12
CA ILE A 90 -5.22 8.99 10.98
C ILE A 90 -5.69 10.17 10.12
N GLU A 91 -6.09 11.25 10.79
CA GLU A 91 -6.56 12.48 10.15
C GLU A 91 -5.50 13.10 9.24
N GLU A 92 -4.21 13.02 9.60
CA GLU A 92 -3.11 13.51 8.77
C GLU A 92 -2.98 12.69 7.48
N ILE A 93 -3.05 11.36 7.58
CA ILE A 93 -3.00 10.49 6.39
C ILE A 93 -4.21 10.76 5.49
N LEU A 94 -5.39 10.82 6.09
CA LEU A 94 -6.63 11.11 5.38
C LEU A 94 -6.55 12.43 4.62
N GLN A 95 -6.10 13.48 5.29
CA GLN A 95 -5.94 14.79 4.66
C GLN A 95 -4.98 14.73 3.48
N LYS A 96 -3.78 14.15 3.68
CA LYS A 96 -2.76 14.05 2.63
C LYS A 96 -3.23 13.19 1.44
N MET A 97 -3.96 12.10 1.68
CA MET A 97 -4.55 11.33 0.60
C MET A 97 -5.62 12.12 -0.15
N ASN A 98 -6.53 12.79 0.56
CA ASN A 98 -7.60 13.58 -0.04
C ASN A 98 -7.08 14.73 -0.91
N GLU A 99 -5.93 15.33 -0.56
CA GLU A 99 -5.29 16.41 -1.34
C GLU A 99 -4.79 15.94 -2.71
N VAL A 100 -4.40 14.67 -2.85
CA VAL A 100 -3.79 14.13 -4.07
C VAL A 100 -4.65 13.13 -4.82
N LEU A 101 -5.73 12.62 -4.21
CA LEU A 101 -6.60 11.60 -4.79
C LEU A 101 -7.45 12.17 -5.94
N LYS A 102 -7.26 11.62 -7.15
CA LYS A 102 -7.94 12.08 -8.38
C LYS A 102 -8.67 10.97 -9.11
N GLU A 103 -8.35 9.73 -8.85
CA GLU A 103 -8.84 8.55 -9.55
C GLU A 103 -9.24 7.46 -8.55
N ASP A 104 -9.79 6.35 -9.05
CA ASP A 104 -9.90 5.12 -8.27
C ASP A 104 -8.52 4.69 -7.78
N PHE A 105 -8.45 3.99 -6.67
CA PHE A 105 -7.20 3.82 -5.96
C PHE A 105 -6.97 2.43 -5.38
N ILE A 106 -5.71 2.15 -5.13
CA ILE A 106 -5.19 0.97 -4.45
C ILE A 106 -4.51 1.43 -3.16
N ILE A 107 -4.67 0.69 -2.08
CA ILE A 107 -3.91 0.87 -0.84
C ILE A 107 -3.16 -0.41 -0.51
N ASP A 108 -1.86 -0.28 -0.20
CA ASP A 108 -1.06 -1.35 0.39
C ASP A 108 -0.62 -0.93 1.79
N VAL A 109 -0.97 -1.74 2.79
CA VAL A 109 -0.67 -1.49 4.21
C VAL A 109 0.46 -2.36 4.76
N THR A 110 1.18 -3.10 3.92
CA THR A 110 2.21 -4.07 4.33
C THR A 110 3.27 -3.46 5.24
N HIS A 111 3.81 -2.31 4.88
CA HIS A 111 4.86 -1.62 5.65
C HIS A 111 4.35 -0.40 6.40
N SER A 112 3.04 -0.33 6.63
CA SER A 112 2.42 0.76 7.37
C SER A 112 2.66 0.66 8.88
N PHE A 113 2.42 1.74 9.61
CA PHE A 113 2.38 1.72 11.07
C PHE A 113 1.25 0.83 11.57
N ARG A 114 1.42 0.22 12.76
CA ARG A 114 0.46 -0.75 13.32
C ARG A 114 -0.98 -0.24 13.47
N ASN A 115 -1.17 1.07 13.63
CA ASN A 115 -2.49 1.68 13.71
C ASN A 115 -3.17 1.86 12.35
N ILE A 116 -2.43 1.92 11.25
CA ILE A 116 -2.98 2.16 9.91
C ILE A 116 -3.85 1.01 9.40
N PRO A 117 -3.44 -0.27 9.47
CA PRO A 117 -4.30 -1.37 9.04
C PRO A 117 -5.66 -1.41 9.74
N ILE A 118 -5.71 -1.00 11.03
CA ILE A 118 -6.97 -0.91 11.80
C ILE A 118 -7.86 0.19 11.26
N SER A 119 -7.26 1.28 10.81
CA SER A 119 -7.97 2.50 10.42
C SER A 119 -8.19 2.63 8.92
N VAL A 120 -7.56 1.77 8.13
CA VAL A 120 -7.63 1.87 6.66
C VAL A 120 -9.06 1.76 6.13
N THR A 121 -9.90 0.95 6.76
CA THR A 121 -11.33 0.84 6.43
C THR A 121 -12.06 2.18 6.59
N MET A 122 -11.78 2.90 7.69
CA MET A 122 -12.37 4.22 7.95
C MET A 122 -11.87 5.26 6.94
N ILE A 123 -10.54 5.27 6.68
CA ILE A 123 -9.90 6.14 5.70
C ILE A 123 -10.51 5.92 4.32
N SER A 124 -10.57 4.67 3.88
CA SER A 124 -11.08 4.30 2.55
C SER A 124 -12.55 4.67 2.39
N ASN A 125 -13.38 4.36 3.38
CA ASN A 125 -14.80 4.70 3.33
C ASN A 125 -15.03 6.22 3.26
N TYR A 126 -14.29 7.00 4.05
CA TYR A 126 -14.36 8.47 3.99
C TYR A 126 -13.94 8.99 2.62
N LEU A 127 -12.82 8.50 2.07
CA LEU A 127 -12.33 8.91 0.75
C LEU A 127 -13.34 8.58 -0.36
N GLU A 128 -13.92 7.38 -0.35
CA GLU A 128 -14.93 6.98 -1.33
C GLU A 128 -16.17 7.89 -1.28
N VAL A 129 -16.64 8.23 -0.08
CA VAL A 129 -17.80 9.12 0.09
C VAL A 129 -17.48 10.55 -0.33
N SER A 130 -16.34 11.09 0.11
CA SER A 130 -15.97 12.50 -0.11
C SER A 130 -15.54 12.79 -1.54
N THR A 131 -14.81 11.87 -2.18
CA THR A 131 -14.21 12.08 -3.51
C THR A 131 -14.98 11.43 -4.65
N LYS A 132 -15.90 10.49 -4.34
CA LYS A 132 -16.59 9.61 -5.32
C LYS A 132 -15.64 8.70 -6.10
N LYS A 133 -14.43 8.45 -5.58
CA LYS A 133 -13.46 7.49 -6.10
C LYS A 133 -13.58 6.18 -5.33
N GLN A 134 -13.24 5.06 -5.95
CA GLN A 134 -13.41 3.74 -5.36
C GLN A 134 -12.08 3.11 -4.99
N LEU A 135 -12.01 2.49 -3.83
CA LEU A 135 -10.95 1.57 -3.48
C LEU A 135 -11.13 0.28 -4.31
N LYS A 136 -10.17 -0.02 -5.17
CA LYS A 136 -10.21 -1.21 -6.04
C LYS A 136 -9.51 -2.40 -5.41
N HIS A 137 -8.40 -2.17 -4.71
CA HIS A 137 -7.63 -3.20 -4.02
C HIS A 137 -7.11 -2.68 -2.68
N LEU A 138 -7.10 -3.56 -1.69
CA LEU A 138 -6.52 -3.32 -0.37
C LEU A 138 -5.53 -4.44 -0.07
N PHE A 139 -4.24 -4.18 -0.27
CA PHE A 139 -3.21 -5.20 -0.12
C PHE A 139 -2.58 -5.23 1.27
N TYR A 140 -2.29 -6.46 1.71
CA TYR A 140 -1.46 -6.78 2.85
C TYR A 140 -0.50 -7.90 2.48
N GLY A 141 0.80 -7.67 2.62
CA GLY A 141 1.84 -8.67 2.39
C GLY A 141 2.24 -9.37 3.69
N ASN A 142 2.21 -10.68 3.67
CA ASN A 142 2.71 -11.53 4.74
C ASN A 142 4.04 -12.16 4.31
N TYR A 143 5.15 -11.74 4.94
CA TYR A 143 6.49 -12.20 4.59
C TYR A 143 6.99 -13.24 5.59
N ASN A 144 7.43 -14.39 5.05
CA ASN A 144 8.08 -15.46 5.80
C ASN A 144 9.60 -15.35 5.64
N ARG A 145 10.30 -15.07 6.76
CA ARG A 145 11.76 -14.93 6.77
C ARG A 145 12.51 -16.23 6.57
N GLU A 146 11.91 -17.37 6.96
CA GLU A 146 12.57 -18.67 6.87
C GLU A 146 12.65 -19.16 5.43
N THR A 147 11.61 -18.91 4.63
CA THR A 147 11.55 -19.32 3.22
C THR A 147 11.91 -18.19 2.27
N ASN A 148 12.04 -16.96 2.75
CA ASN A 148 12.23 -15.75 1.96
C ASN A 148 11.11 -15.52 0.93
N GLU A 149 9.87 -15.85 1.30
CA GLU A 149 8.68 -15.74 0.47
C GLU A 149 7.69 -14.75 1.06
N GLY A 150 6.99 -14.03 0.19
CA GLY A 150 5.92 -13.11 0.55
C GLY A 150 4.61 -13.48 -0.13
N LEU A 151 3.53 -13.59 0.66
CA LEU A 151 2.18 -13.76 0.13
C LEU A 151 1.43 -12.43 0.20
N ILE A 152 1.00 -11.91 -0.94
CA ILE A 152 0.20 -10.68 -1.04
C ILE A 152 -1.28 -11.07 -1.07
N ILE A 153 -2.03 -10.57 -0.10
CA ILE A 153 -3.45 -10.84 0.10
C ILE A 153 -4.23 -9.59 -0.27
N ASP A 154 -5.28 -9.73 -1.09
CA ASP A 154 -6.22 -8.65 -1.37
C ASP A 154 -7.41 -8.72 -0.41
N LEU A 155 -7.49 -7.74 0.47
CA LEU A 155 -8.54 -7.62 1.48
C LEU A 155 -9.78 -6.85 0.99
N ILE A 156 -9.93 -6.61 -0.31
CA ILE A 156 -11.04 -5.80 -0.86
C ILE A 156 -12.40 -6.42 -0.55
N ASN A 157 -12.52 -7.75 -0.57
CA ASN A 157 -13.77 -8.42 -0.26
C ASN A 157 -14.16 -8.24 1.23
N GLN A 158 -13.19 -8.33 2.14
CA GLN A 158 -13.39 -8.10 3.57
C GLN A 158 -13.79 -6.66 3.84
N TYR A 159 -13.16 -5.70 3.15
CA TYR A 159 -13.53 -4.30 3.20
C TYR A 159 -14.96 -4.07 2.74
N ASN A 160 -15.37 -4.60 1.59
CA ASN A 160 -16.72 -4.46 1.06
C ASN A 160 -17.78 -5.10 1.97
N ASN A 161 -17.50 -6.26 2.53
CA ASN A 161 -18.36 -6.91 3.50
C ASN A 161 -18.55 -6.06 4.77
N SER A 162 -17.51 -5.39 5.25
CA SER A 162 -17.60 -4.50 6.40
C SER A 162 -18.51 -3.29 6.14
N LYS A 163 -18.51 -2.76 4.91
CA LYS A 163 -19.42 -1.67 4.51
C LYS A 163 -20.88 -2.12 4.51
N ILE A 164 -21.17 -3.31 3.99
CA ILE A 164 -22.53 -3.88 3.99
C ILE A 164 -23.01 -4.07 5.41
N ALA A 165 -22.20 -4.68 6.29
CA ALA A 165 -22.56 -4.88 7.68
C ALA A 165 -22.85 -3.55 8.41
N SER A 166 -22.03 -2.53 8.19
CA SER A 166 -22.23 -1.19 8.76
C SER A 166 -23.54 -0.55 8.25
N ALA A 167 -23.84 -0.70 6.96
CA ALA A 167 -25.08 -0.17 6.39
C ALA A 167 -26.32 -0.85 6.98
N LEU A 168 -26.30 -2.17 7.16
CA LEU A 168 -27.43 -2.91 7.76
C LEU A 168 -27.70 -2.51 9.21
N MET A 169 -26.66 -2.19 10.00
CA MET A 169 -26.81 -1.74 11.40
C MET A 169 -27.40 -0.33 11.54
N THR A 170 -27.45 0.46 10.47
CA THR A 170 -28.01 1.83 10.51
C THR A 170 -29.50 1.88 10.15
N PHE A 171 -30.13 0.76 9.81
CA PHE A 171 -31.55 0.69 9.45
C PHE A 171 -32.45 0.14 10.58
N ASP A 172 -31.89 -0.16 11.75
CA ASP A 172 -32.63 -0.52 12.98
C ASP A 172 -32.75 0.70 13.93
#